data_7386ecd39b334440a0493076f7567d1e
#
_entry.id   7386ecd39b334440a0493076f7567d1e
#
_cell.length_a   1.000
_cell.length_b   1.000
_cell.length_c   1.000
_cell.angle_alpha   90.00
_cell.angle_beta   90.00
_cell.angle_gamma   90.00
#
_symmetry.space_group_name_H-M   'P 1'
#
loop_
_entity.id
_entity.type
_entity.pdbx_description
1 polymer ?
#
loop_
_entity_poly.entity_id
_entity_poly.type
_entity_poly.pdbx_seq_one_letter_code
_entity_poly.pdbx_strand_id
1 'polypeptide(L)'
;MAAKAVIRFAALLVVATMITAAPALAQTNDPNLTQTEIDCLNRATAAADCIEDDTKDTSGERPGAGSAVTNAVFLPALIVDLFPNPVGDGQAPLPTPDPRRDPASGALPPPVPPAAATAIQQAAAGGPIVSPSDLVAAEPPRAVVGDFVPDEVLVTVEGDAVQQIAASFGLEVRSQRQSQLLGATLVRFGIPDGRPVGVVLAQLAADGRTLRREPNHIYSLQQAATIVNYAFERIALDAKEASGENVRIAVIDTAIDDTNPALSGVIADQFDAMPDVPIEARDHGTSIDGLIAGVGALKGMAPGARIYHARAFEGGKSTMDVILAALDWAAEQDVRIINMSFVGPKNDLLGVACRNARALGIVLVAAAGNNGPKAPYGYPAAFDGVIAVTATDAKDGLMQQANRGAYVFLSAPGVEMVAPSGAGSDVVTGTSFAAAIVTGAIANLLHAAPDRSADWVENALAATARDLGPKGRDNDFGYGLLDTKAAATAKE
;
A
#
# COMPACT_ATOMS: atom_id res chain seq x y z
N MET A 1 -0.57 8.37 -59.70
CA MET A 1 -1.27 9.46 -58.96
C MET A 1 -2.37 8.98 -57.99
N ALA A 2 -2.43 7.71 -57.63
CA ALA A 2 -3.50 7.16 -56.76
C ALA A 2 -3.07 6.91 -55.30
N ALA A 3 -1.80 7.09 -54.94
CA ALA A 3 -1.29 6.75 -53.60
C ALA A 3 -1.26 7.93 -52.60
N LYS A 4 -1.55 9.17 -53.03
CA LYS A 4 -1.57 10.36 -52.15
C LYS A 4 -2.95 10.77 -51.65
N ALA A 5 -4.04 10.13 -52.11
CA ALA A 5 -5.39 10.44 -51.68
C ALA A 5 -5.87 9.62 -50.47
N VAL A 6 -5.26 8.47 -50.20
CA VAL A 6 -5.66 7.57 -49.08
C VAL A 6 -5.13 8.04 -47.74
N ILE A 7 -4.01 8.75 -47.71
CA ILE A 7 -3.40 9.21 -46.43
C ILE A 7 -4.11 10.45 -45.84
N ARG A 8 -4.83 11.21 -46.67
CA ARG A 8 -5.58 12.39 -46.16
C ARG A 8 -6.96 12.05 -45.60
N PHE A 9 -7.53 10.88 -45.90
CA PHE A 9 -8.83 10.47 -45.36
C PHE A 9 -8.69 9.77 -43.99
N ALA A 10 -7.56 9.11 -43.71
CA ALA A 10 -7.30 8.48 -42.42
C ALA A 10 -7.01 9.51 -41.30
N ALA A 11 -6.40 10.65 -41.66
CA ALA A 11 -6.10 11.71 -40.68
C ALA A 11 -7.33 12.54 -40.30
N LEU A 12 -8.37 12.58 -41.10
CA LEU A 12 -9.61 13.31 -40.80
C LEU A 12 -10.61 12.49 -39.97
N LEU A 13 -10.51 11.17 -40.00
CA LEU A 13 -11.40 10.30 -39.21
C LEU A 13 -10.94 10.12 -37.76
N VAL A 14 -9.65 10.32 -37.48
CA VAL A 14 -9.10 10.27 -36.10
C VAL A 14 -9.40 11.53 -35.31
N VAL A 15 -9.58 12.68 -35.96
CA VAL A 15 -9.94 13.95 -35.30
C VAL A 15 -11.44 14.06 -34.99
N ALA A 16 -12.31 13.35 -35.76
CA ALA A 16 -13.75 13.41 -35.54
C ALA A 16 -14.28 12.47 -34.44
N THR A 17 -13.48 11.51 -33.98
CA THR A 17 -13.84 10.58 -32.88
C THR A 17 -13.35 11.03 -31.49
N MET A 18 -12.64 12.15 -31.37
CA MET A 18 -12.18 12.69 -30.08
C MET A 18 -13.10 13.78 -29.49
N ILE A 19 -14.25 14.09 -30.08
CA ILE A 19 -15.11 15.21 -29.62
C ILE A 19 -16.37 14.76 -28.87
N THR A 20 -16.56 13.48 -28.60
CA THR A 20 -17.75 12.99 -27.87
C THR A 20 -17.43 12.09 -26.66
N ALA A 21 -16.26 12.18 -26.08
CA ALA A 21 -16.03 11.64 -24.73
C ALA A 21 -16.38 12.74 -23.72
N ALA A 22 -17.47 12.56 -22.98
CA ALA A 22 -17.77 13.36 -21.81
C ALA A 22 -16.57 13.35 -20.85
N PRO A 23 -16.23 14.46 -20.18
CA PRO A 23 -15.09 14.49 -19.26
C PRO A 23 -15.36 13.51 -18.13
N ALA A 24 -14.52 12.49 -18.01
CA ALA A 24 -14.39 11.75 -16.77
C ALA A 24 -14.02 12.77 -15.69
N LEU A 25 -14.82 12.84 -14.61
CA LEU A 25 -14.58 13.70 -13.45
C LEU A 25 -13.15 13.44 -12.95
N ALA A 26 -12.28 14.42 -13.11
CA ALA A 26 -10.93 14.39 -12.57
C ALA A 26 -11.04 14.46 -11.04
N GLN A 27 -10.74 13.36 -10.35
CA GLN A 27 -10.50 13.39 -8.92
C GLN A 27 -9.13 14.01 -8.69
N THR A 28 -9.08 15.18 -8.05
CA THR A 28 -7.82 15.86 -7.76
C THR A 28 -7.19 15.28 -6.51
N ASN A 29 -5.96 14.79 -6.63
CA ASN A 29 -5.14 14.27 -5.52
C ASN A 29 -4.16 15.33 -4.98
N ASP A 30 -4.53 16.59 -4.94
CA ASP A 30 -3.68 17.63 -4.34
C ASP A 30 -3.94 17.71 -2.82
N PRO A 31 -2.96 17.37 -1.98
CA PRO A 31 -3.11 17.40 -0.53
C PRO A 31 -3.22 18.81 0.08
N ASN A 32 -3.04 19.87 -0.73
CA ASN A 32 -3.12 21.25 -0.29
C ASN A 32 -4.47 21.90 -0.57
N LEU A 33 -5.40 21.23 -1.24
CA LEU A 33 -6.72 21.78 -1.53
C LEU A 33 -7.62 21.68 -0.29
N THR A 34 -8.29 22.78 0.01
CA THR A 34 -9.34 22.83 1.04
C THR A 34 -10.58 22.07 0.59
N GLN A 35 -11.43 21.63 1.53
CA GLN A 35 -12.67 20.93 1.21
C GLN A 35 -13.60 21.77 0.32
N THR A 36 -13.58 23.10 0.45
CA THR A 36 -14.35 24.03 -0.37
C THR A 36 -13.89 24.03 -1.83
N GLU A 37 -12.59 23.98 -2.06
CA GLU A 37 -12.00 23.91 -3.40
C GLU A 37 -12.28 22.55 -4.06
N ILE A 38 -12.24 21.48 -3.32
CA ILE A 38 -12.62 20.13 -3.79
C ILE A 38 -14.12 20.09 -4.17
N ASP A 39 -14.99 20.67 -3.38
CA ASP A 39 -16.43 20.74 -3.65
C ASP A 39 -16.77 21.65 -4.82
N CYS A 40 -15.96 22.68 -5.07
CA CYS A 40 -16.06 23.52 -6.26
C CYS A 40 -15.60 22.75 -7.51
N LEU A 41 -14.44 22.08 -7.49
CA LEU A 41 -13.92 21.30 -8.60
C LEU A 41 -14.85 20.15 -9.01
N ASN A 42 -15.56 19.55 -8.06
CA ASN A 42 -16.55 18.50 -8.33
C ASN A 42 -17.85 19.03 -8.98
N ARG A 43 -18.09 20.36 -8.96
CA ARG A 43 -19.27 21.01 -9.55
C ARG A 43 -18.98 21.80 -10.81
N ALA A 44 -17.71 22.13 -11.05
CA ALA A 44 -17.30 23.00 -12.17
C ALA A 44 -17.15 22.22 -13.47
N THR A 45 -17.59 22.82 -14.56
CA THR A 45 -17.37 22.32 -15.93
C THR A 45 -15.98 22.68 -16.46
N ALA A 46 -15.20 23.53 -15.75
CA ALA A 46 -13.81 23.84 -16.02
C ALA A 46 -13.09 24.19 -14.69
N ALA A 47 -11.90 23.63 -14.49
CA ALA A 47 -11.12 23.79 -13.26
C ALA A 47 -10.63 25.24 -12.98
N ALA A 48 -10.66 26.10 -13.99
CA ALA A 48 -10.24 27.51 -13.87
C ALA A 48 -11.15 28.38 -12.99
N ASP A 49 -12.39 27.94 -12.74
CA ASP A 49 -13.39 28.74 -12.03
C ASP A 49 -13.35 28.57 -10.51
N CYS A 50 -12.49 27.71 -9.98
CA CYS A 50 -12.49 27.29 -8.58
C CYS A 50 -11.31 27.80 -7.75
N ILE A 51 -10.36 28.51 -8.36
CA ILE A 51 -9.19 29.04 -7.66
C ILE A 51 -9.25 30.57 -7.75
N GLU A 52 -10.07 31.21 -6.96
CA GLU A 52 -10.05 32.66 -6.73
C GLU A 52 -9.80 32.99 -5.26
N ASP A 53 -8.64 33.58 -5.04
CA ASP A 53 -8.39 34.84 -4.33
C ASP A 53 -8.57 34.88 -2.80
N ASP A 54 -7.58 34.30 -2.10
CA ASP A 54 -7.27 34.69 -0.70
C ASP A 54 -6.19 35.80 -0.63
N THR A 55 -6.16 36.75 -1.61
CA THR A 55 -5.28 37.92 -1.57
C THR A 55 -6.06 39.23 -1.54
N LYS A 56 -6.91 39.41 -0.52
CA LYS A 56 -7.40 40.73 -0.12
C LYS A 56 -7.21 40.89 1.39
N ASP A 57 -6.06 41.28 1.82
CA ASP A 57 -5.83 42.53 2.57
C ASP A 57 -4.35 42.71 2.94
N THR A 58 -3.84 43.81 2.63
CA THR A 58 -2.91 44.81 3.18
C THR A 58 -1.77 45.18 2.29
N SER A 59 -1.94 46.44 1.78
CA SER A 59 -0.95 47.53 1.59
C SER A 59 0.43 47.24 0.96
N GLY A 60 0.64 47.83 -0.23
CA GLY A 60 1.84 48.59 -0.49
C GLY A 60 2.88 47.95 -1.39
N GLU A 61 2.95 48.51 -2.60
CA GLU A 61 4.12 48.57 -3.51
C GLU A 61 4.36 47.40 -4.48
N ARG A 62 4.04 47.65 -5.74
CA ARG A 62 4.60 47.03 -6.95
C ARG A 62 5.96 47.65 -7.28
N PRO A 63 6.84 47.02 -8.10
CA PRO A 63 6.50 46.36 -9.35
C PRO A 63 7.36 45.12 -9.68
N GLY A 64 6.90 44.31 -10.59
CA GLY A 64 7.79 43.62 -11.50
C GLY A 64 7.53 42.15 -11.77
N ALA A 65 7.05 41.91 -12.97
CA ALA A 65 7.23 40.72 -13.80
C ALA A 65 6.57 39.40 -13.36
N GLY A 66 5.52 39.07 -14.08
CA GLY A 66 4.80 37.87 -14.28
C GLY A 66 5.52 36.55 -14.01
N SER A 67 4.93 35.80 -13.15
CA SER A 67 5.11 34.36 -13.18
C SER A 67 3.71 33.78 -13.45
N ALA A 68 3.51 33.32 -14.67
CA ALA A 68 2.34 32.55 -15.04
C ALA A 68 2.39 31.24 -14.26
N VAL A 69 1.40 31.03 -13.40
CA VAL A 69 1.11 29.74 -12.85
C VAL A 69 0.57 28.91 -13.99
N THR A 70 1.44 28.11 -14.60
CA THR A 70 1.02 27.11 -15.59
C THR A 70 0.38 25.95 -14.85
N ASN A 71 -0.92 25.85 -15.00
CA ASN A 71 -1.74 24.71 -14.61
C ASN A 71 -1.08 23.42 -15.07
N ALA A 72 -0.69 22.56 -14.14
CA ALA A 72 -0.34 21.20 -14.44
C ALA A 72 -1.63 20.40 -14.73
N VAL A 73 -2.14 20.56 -15.94
CA VAL A 73 -3.10 19.62 -16.52
C VAL A 73 -2.32 18.40 -16.95
N PHE A 74 -2.74 17.26 -16.48
CA PHE A 74 -2.25 15.93 -16.80
C PHE A 74 -1.71 15.78 -18.21
N LEU A 75 -0.41 15.50 -18.33
CA LEU A 75 0.19 14.83 -19.48
C LEU A 75 0.90 13.57 -18.98
N PRO A 76 0.79 12.45 -19.71
CA PRO A 76 1.48 11.22 -19.32
C PRO A 76 3.00 11.41 -19.37
N ALA A 77 3.71 10.70 -18.52
CA ALA A 77 5.14 10.74 -18.26
C ALA A 77 6.01 10.68 -19.51
N LEU A 78 6.31 11.82 -20.11
CA LEU A 78 7.28 11.90 -21.22
C LEU A 78 7.95 13.29 -21.39
N ILE A 79 7.94 14.17 -20.37
CA ILE A 79 8.72 15.42 -20.39
C ILE A 79 9.29 15.68 -18.99
N VAL A 80 10.43 15.10 -18.66
CA VAL A 80 11.17 15.31 -17.39
C VAL A 80 12.60 15.82 -17.62
N ASP A 81 12.90 16.48 -18.71
CA ASP A 81 14.27 16.94 -18.92
C ASP A 81 14.39 18.41 -19.33
N LEU A 82 13.77 19.33 -18.63
CA LEU A 82 13.96 20.77 -19.00
C LEU A 82 13.80 21.80 -17.88
N PHE A 83 14.31 21.61 -16.66
CA PHE A 83 14.55 22.81 -15.80
C PHE A 83 15.57 22.53 -14.69
N PRO A 84 16.60 23.41 -14.51
CA PRO A 84 17.58 23.30 -13.41
C PRO A 84 17.03 23.90 -12.10
N ASN A 85 17.38 23.25 -10.98
CA ASN A 85 17.08 23.68 -9.60
C ASN A 85 17.75 25.00 -9.23
N PRO A 86 17.08 25.88 -8.50
CA PRO A 86 17.77 26.86 -7.65
C PRO A 86 17.87 26.39 -6.20
N VAL A 87 19.05 26.50 -5.66
CA VAL A 87 19.43 26.35 -4.25
C VAL A 87 18.90 27.52 -3.45
N GLY A 88 18.35 27.32 -2.27
CA GLY A 88 17.93 28.37 -1.35
C GLY A 88 17.79 27.89 0.10
N ASP A 89 18.47 28.61 0.94
CA ASP A 89 18.95 28.48 2.31
C ASP A 89 17.96 28.13 3.42
N GLY A 90 18.42 27.27 4.32
CA GLY A 90 18.48 27.48 5.77
C GLY A 90 17.21 27.77 6.59
N GLN A 91 16.44 26.73 6.97
CA GLN A 91 15.70 26.77 8.22
C GLN A 91 15.91 25.44 8.99
N ALA A 92 16.20 25.58 10.30
CA ALA A 92 16.38 24.43 11.18
C ALA A 92 15.10 23.57 11.23
N PRO A 93 15.21 22.26 11.19
CA PRO A 93 14.03 21.39 11.19
C PRO A 93 13.35 21.41 12.56
N LEU A 94 12.04 21.59 12.54
CA LEU A 94 11.16 21.24 13.65
C LEU A 94 11.36 19.74 14.00
N PRO A 95 11.21 19.32 15.25
CA PRO A 95 11.31 17.92 15.62
C PRO A 95 10.27 17.13 14.80
N THR A 96 10.76 16.22 13.97
CA THR A 96 9.91 15.34 13.17
C THR A 96 9.10 14.44 14.11
N PRO A 97 7.78 14.34 13.94
CA PRO A 97 6.99 13.34 14.66
C PRO A 97 7.51 11.95 14.32
N ASP A 98 7.48 11.03 15.27
CA ASP A 98 7.83 9.63 15.06
C ASP A 98 7.04 9.13 13.83
N PRO A 99 7.70 8.74 12.74
CA PRO A 99 7.03 8.37 11.50
C PRO A 99 6.16 7.13 11.62
N ARG A 100 6.27 6.42 12.73
CA ARG A 100 5.46 5.27 13.08
C ARG A 100 4.20 5.63 13.86
N ARG A 101 4.01 6.89 14.27
CA ARG A 101 2.75 7.33 14.86
C ARG A 101 1.77 7.72 13.77
N ASP A 102 0.75 6.91 13.61
CA ASP A 102 -0.43 7.26 12.85
C ASP A 102 -1.24 8.32 13.64
N PRO A 103 -1.31 9.59 13.21
CA PRO A 103 -1.99 10.65 13.97
C PRO A 103 -3.50 10.44 14.13
N ALA A 104 -4.09 9.45 13.44
CA ALA A 104 -5.53 9.19 13.48
C ALA A 104 -5.95 8.01 14.37
N SER A 105 -5.00 7.31 15.04
CA SER A 105 -5.30 6.04 15.74
C SER A 105 -5.98 6.15 17.09
N GLY A 106 -6.32 7.34 17.58
CA GLY A 106 -6.80 7.54 18.97
C GLY A 106 -8.19 8.14 19.15
N ALA A 107 -8.88 8.56 18.09
CA ALA A 107 -10.19 9.19 18.25
C ALA A 107 -11.33 8.18 18.07
N LEU A 108 -12.09 7.93 19.13
CA LEU A 108 -13.43 7.32 19.00
C LEU A 108 -14.30 8.22 18.12
N PRO A 109 -15.11 7.65 17.22
CA PRO A 109 -16.05 8.44 16.41
C PRO A 109 -16.98 9.23 17.33
N PRO A 110 -17.37 10.46 16.94
CA PRO A 110 -18.31 11.26 17.70
C PRO A 110 -19.66 10.55 17.82
N PRO A 111 -20.44 10.80 18.89
CA PRO A 111 -21.74 10.18 19.07
C PRO A 111 -22.71 10.56 17.95
N VAL A 112 -23.52 9.61 17.52
CA VAL A 112 -24.53 9.76 16.46
C VAL A 112 -25.54 10.86 16.82
N PRO A 113 -25.84 11.81 15.92
CA PRO A 113 -26.88 12.81 16.16
C PRO A 113 -28.25 12.17 16.39
N PRO A 114 -29.07 12.67 17.33
CA PRO A 114 -30.35 12.06 17.70
C PRO A 114 -31.31 11.83 16.53
N ALA A 115 -31.32 12.72 15.54
CA ALA A 115 -32.21 12.64 14.38
C ALA A 115 -31.89 11.45 13.45
N ALA A 116 -30.58 11.10 13.28
CA ALA A 116 -30.16 9.97 12.45
C ALA A 116 -30.49 8.63 13.14
N ALA A 117 -30.32 8.55 14.46
CA ALA A 117 -30.65 7.36 15.24
C ALA A 117 -32.16 7.04 15.16
N THR A 118 -33.03 8.07 15.09
CA THR A 118 -34.48 7.89 14.99
C THR A 118 -34.90 7.33 13.63
N ALA A 119 -34.28 7.78 12.53
CA ALA A 119 -34.60 7.28 11.19
C ALA A 119 -34.19 5.80 11.03
N ILE A 120 -33.04 5.41 11.59
CA ILE A 120 -32.55 4.02 11.56
C ILE A 120 -33.44 3.10 12.43
N GLN A 121 -33.89 3.56 13.59
CA GLN A 121 -34.83 2.82 14.45
C GLN A 121 -36.18 2.62 13.79
N GLN A 122 -36.69 3.60 13.02
CA GLN A 122 -37.92 3.47 12.27
C GLN A 122 -37.83 2.48 11.10
N ALA A 123 -36.72 2.44 10.39
CA ALA A 123 -36.48 1.46 9.34
C ALA A 123 -36.40 0.02 9.89
N ALA A 124 -35.78 -0.17 11.06
CA ALA A 124 -35.69 -1.46 11.75
C ALA A 124 -37.07 -1.95 12.30
N ALA A 125 -38.03 -1.03 12.48
CA ALA A 125 -39.36 -1.34 12.98
C ALA A 125 -40.42 -1.59 11.88
N GLY A 126 -40.05 -1.74 10.60
CA GLY A 126 -40.95 -1.96 9.47
C GLY A 126 -41.73 -0.71 9.03
N GLY A 127 -41.21 0.47 9.28
CA GLY A 127 -41.69 1.76 8.73
C GLY A 127 -41.53 1.86 7.20
N PRO A 128 -42.08 2.91 6.55
CA PRO A 128 -41.96 3.08 5.11
C PRO A 128 -40.50 3.04 4.66
N ILE A 129 -40.21 2.26 3.61
CA ILE A 129 -38.84 2.11 3.04
C ILE A 129 -38.44 3.49 2.50
N VAL A 130 -37.52 4.15 3.18
CA VAL A 130 -36.88 5.38 2.71
C VAL A 130 -35.96 5.02 1.54
N SER A 131 -36.02 5.79 0.45
CA SER A 131 -35.12 5.60 -0.67
C SER A 131 -33.66 5.74 -0.18
N PRO A 132 -32.74 4.88 -0.63
CA PRO A 132 -31.33 5.00 -0.23
C PRO A 132 -30.70 6.37 -0.49
N SER A 133 -31.19 7.11 -1.50
CA SER A 133 -30.77 8.49 -1.80
C SER A 133 -31.24 9.52 -0.76
N ASP A 134 -32.27 9.19 0.03
CA ASP A 134 -32.86 10.10 1.03
C ASP A 134 -32.28 9.87 2.44
N LEU A 135 -31.37 8.92 2.60
CA LEU A 135 -30.68 8.66 3.86
C LEU A 135 -29.74 9.83 4.22
N VAL A 136 -29.95 10.40 5.40
CA VAL A 136 -29.14 11.50 5.91
C VAL A 136 -27.76 10.94 6.34
N ALA A 137 -26.69 11.53 5.81
CA ALA A 137 -25.34 11.20 6.24
C ALA A 137 -25.08 11.77 7.65
N ALA A 138 -24.42 11.00 8.52
CA ALA A 138 -24.02 11.45 9.86
C ALA A 138 -22.85 12.45 9.83
N GLU A 139 -22.05 12.40 8.75
CA GLU A 139 -20.92 13.27 8.50
C GLU A 139 -20.92 13.68 7.02
N PRO A 140 -20.29 14.80 6.65
CA PRO A 140 -20.17 15.17 5.25
C PRO A 140 -19.43 14.09 4.46
N PRO A 141 -19.82 13.82 3.20
CA PRO A 141 -19.11 12.88 2.34
C PRO A 141 -17.63 13.28 2.22
N ARG A 142 -16.74 12.33 2.44
CA ARG A 142 -15.30 12.53 2.28
C ARG A 142 -14.88 12.15 0.86
N ALA A 143 -13.92 12.91 0.30
CA ALA A 143 -13.24 12.48 -0.91
C ALA A 143 -12.47 11.19 -0.61
N VAL A 144 -12.65 10.18 -1.45
CA VAL A 144 -11.86 8.94 -1.36
C VAL A 144 -10.54 9.17 -2.09
N VAL A 145 -9.43 8.95 -1.39
CA VAL A 145 -8.07 9.15 -1.91
C VAL A 145 -7.49 7.81 -2.35
N GLY A 146 -6.82 7.77 -3.49
CA GLY A 146 -6.21 6.56 -4.07
C GLY A 146 -7.18 5.76 -4.94
N ASP A 147 -6.65 4.71 -5.57
CA ASP A 147 -7.44 3.79 -6.40
C ASP A 147 -8.31 2.89 -5.52
N PHE A 148 -9.57 2.71 -5.90
CA PHE A 148 -10.54 1.88 -5.18
C PHE A 148 -11.57 1.29 -6.14
N VAL A 149 -12.29 0.27 -5.71
CA VAL A 149 -13.41 -0.31 -6.45
C VAL A 149 -14.60 0.63 -6.34
N PRO A 150 -15.08 1.22 -7.45
CA PRO A 150 -15.99 2.39 -7.41
C PRO A 150 -17.40 2.09 -6.90
N ASP A 151 -17.82 0.83 -6.87
CA ASP A 151 -19.14 0.39 -6.44
C ASP A 151 -19.11 -0.49 -5.16
N GLU A 152 -18.02 -0.44 -4.38
CA GLU A 152 -17.85 -1.26 -3.19
C GLU A 152 -17.40 -0.46 -1.96
N VAL A 153 -17.88 -0.91 -0.78
CA VAL A 153 -17.38 -0.48 0.53
C VAL A 153 -17.10 -1.69 1.41
N LEU A 154 -16.07 -1.58 2.24
CA LEU A 154 -15.74 -2.55 3.27
C LEU A 154 -16.23 -2.05 4.64
N VAL A 155 -16.94 -2.89 5.36
CA VAL A 155 -17.51 -2.56 6.67
C VAL A 155 -17.23 -3.68 7.65
N THR A 156 -16.79 -3.34 8.86
CA THR A 156 -16.78 -4.32 9.96
C THR A 156 -18.06 -4.17 10.78
N VAL A 157 -18.70 -5.31 11.04
CA VAL A 157 -20.00 -5.40 11.69
C VAL A 157 -19.90 -6.32 12.91
N GLU A 158 -20.55 -5.94 14.00
CA GLU A 158 -20.66 -6.77 15.18
C GLU A 158 -21.96 -7.61 15.14
N GLY A 159 -21.85 -8.92 15.36
CA GLY A 159 -23.01 -9.83 15.36
C GLY A 159 -23.64 -10.04 13.96
N ASP A 160 -24.95 -10.39 13.94
CA ASP A 160 -25.68 -10.84 12.74
C ASP A 160 -26.43 -9.72 11.99
N ALA A 161 -25.98 -8.45 12.12
CA ALA A 161 -26.70 -7.30 11.58
C ALA A 161 -26.50 -7.08 10.05
N VAL A 162 -25.70 -7.91 9.36
CA VAL A 162 -25.29 -7.72 7.97
C VAL A 162 -26.44 -7.49 7.00
N GLN A 163 -27.45 -8.37 7.01
CA GLN A 163 -28.61 -8.27 6.12
C GLN A 163 -29.51 -7.06 6.43
N GLN A 164 -29.58 -6.70 7.70
CA GLN A 164 -30.36 -5.53 8.12
C GLN A 164 -29.68 -4.22 7.66
N ILE A 165 -28.34 -4.15 7.76
CA ILE A 165 -27.57 -3.02 7.24
C ILE A 165 -27.73 -2.93 5.72
N ALA A 166 -27.55 -4.04 5.00
CA ALA A 166 -27.74 -4.09 3.54
C ALA A 166 -29.13 -3.54 3.15
N ALA A 167 -30.19 -4.03 3.79
CA ALA A 167 -31.56 -3.57 3.51
C ALA A 167 -31.79 -2.10 3.90
N SER A 168 -31.24 -1.63 5.03
CA SER A 168 -31.41 -0.25 5.50
C SER A 168 -30.75 0.77 4.57
N PHE A 169 -29.66 0.41 3.92
CA PHE A 169 -28.87 1.33 3.07
C PHE A 169 -28.96 1.01 1.57
N GLY A 170 -29.81 0.04 1.17
CA GLY A 170 -29.94 -0.36 -0.24
C GLY A 170 -28.64 -0.92 -0.82
N LEU A 171 -27.90 -1.68 -0.02
CA LEU A 171 -26.63 -2.26 -0.41
C LEU A 171 -26.80 -3.77 -0.71
N GLU A 172 -25.90 -4.31 -1.51
CA GLU A 172 -25.83 -5.73 -1.82
C GLU A 172 -24.66 -6.38 -1.05
N VAL A 173 -24.89 -7.51 -0.41
CA VAL A 173 -23.81 -8.27 0.24
C VAL A 173 -23.05 -9.04 -0.83
N ARG A 174 -21.85 -8.60 -1.19
CA ARG A 174 -20.93 -9.28 -2.12
C ARG A 174 -20.22 -10.45 -1.45
N SER A 175 -19.71 -10.22 -0.24
CA SER A 175 -19.08 -11.26 0.58
C SER A 175 -19.13 -10.87 2.06
N GLN A 176 -19.05 -11.89 2.95
CA GLN A 176 -18.86 -11.68 4.37
C GLN A 176 -17.99 -12.79 4.96
N ARG A 177 -17.13 -12.43 5.92
CA ARG A 177 -16.30 -13.39 6.63
C ARG A 177 -15.95 -12.87 8.03
N GLN A 178 -15.73 -13.80 8.94
CA GLN A 178 -15.15 -13.46 10.24
C GLN A 178 -13.66 -13.17 10.08
N SER A 179 -13.20 -12.05 10.59
CA SER A 179 -11.78 -11.67 10.60
C SER A 179 -11.25 -11.73 12.04
N GLN A 180 -10.26 -12.56 12.28
CA GLN A 180 -9.60 -12.65 13.58
C GLN A 180 -8.82 -11.36 13.89
N LEU A 181 -8.11 -10.82 12.90
CA LEU A 181 -7.29 -9.62 13.06
C LEU A 181 -8.12 -8.35 13.28
N LEU A 182 -9.36 -8.30 12.74
CA LEU A 182 -10.27 -7.19 12.95
C LEU A 182 -11.18 -7.38 14.17
N GLY A 183 -11.26 -8.62 14.70
CA GLY A 183 -12.14 -8.99 15.81
C GLY A 183 -13.63 -8.85 15.50
N ALA A 184 -14.02 -8.87 14.22
CA ALA A 184 -15.38 -8.60 13.76
C ALA A 184 -15.69 -9.28 12.42
N THR A 185 -16.95 -9.31 12.03
CA THR A 185 -17.34 -9.74 10.67
C THR A 185 -16.98 -8.63 9.67
N LEU A 186 -16.06 -8.90 8.75
CA LEU A 186 -15.79 -8.05 7.60
C LEU A 186 -16.81 -8.34 6.51
N VAL A 187 -17.46 -7.30 6.01
CA VAL A 187 -18.45 -7.36 4.95
C VAL A 187 -18.04 -6.48 3.79
N ARG A 188 -18.06 -7.03 2.58
CA ARG A 188 -17.95 -6.29 1.34
C ARG A 188 -19.36 -6.02 0.79
N PHE A 189 -19.76 -4.78 0.81
CA PHE A 189 -21.05 -4.35 0.26
C PHE A 189 -20.87 -3.74 -1.13
N GLY A 190 -21.74 -4.12 -2.07
CA GLY A 190 -21.90 -3.47 -3.36
C GLY A 190 -22.89 -2.31 -3.26
N ILE A 191 -22.73 -1.32 -4.13
CA ILE A 191 -23.57 -0.11 -4.23
C ILE A 191 -24.34 -0.18 -5.57
N PRO A 192 -25.50 -0.86 -5.63
CA PRO A 192 -26.19 -1.14 -6.89
C PRO A 192 -26.85 0.10 -7.52
N ASP A 193 -27.08 1.16 -6.77
CA ASP A 193 -27.70 2.41 -7.23
C ASP A 193 -26.70 3.46 -7.73
N GLY A 194 -25.39 3.15 -7.71
CA GLY A 194 -24.33 4.01 -8.24
C GLY A 194 -24.02 5.25 -7.39
N ARG A 195 -24.48 5.31 -6.13
CA ARG A 195 -24.06 6.39 -5.21
C ARG A 195 -22.52 6.38 -5.08
N PRO A 196 -21.88 7.55 -5.00
CA PRO A 196 -20.44 7.62 -4.72
C PRO A 196 -20.08 6.94 -3.39
N VAL A 197 -18.94 6.23 -3.36
CA VAL A 197 -18.42 5.51 -2.18
C VAL A 197 -18.37 6.43 -0.95
N GLY A 198 -17.85 7.65 -1.09
CA GLY A 198 -17.78 8.62 0.02
C GLY A 198 -19.13 9.00 0.62
N VAL A 199 -20.20 9.02 -0.19
CA VAL A 199 -21.58 9.26 0.26
C VAL A 199 -22.08 8.07 1.08
N VAL A 200 -21.88 6.84 0.58
CA VAL A 200 -22.30 5.63 1.28
C VAL A 200 -21.56 5.46 2.61
N LEU A 201 -20.25 5.73 2.64
CA LEU A 201 -19.47 5.71 3.88
C LEU A 201 -19.99 6.71 4.92
N ALA A 202 -20.36 7.92 4.48
CA ALA A 202 -20.93 8.94 5.36
C ALA A 202 -22.34 8.57 5.87
N GLN A 203 -23.15 7.90 5.03
CA GLN A 203 -24.45 7.37 5.43
C GLN A 203 -24.32 6.25 6.47
N LEU A 204 -23.41 5.29 6.22
CA LEU A 204 -23.12 4.20 7.13
C LEU A 204 -22.55 4.67 8.48
N ALA A 205 -21.94 5.86 8.54
CA ALA A 205 -21.45 6.46 9.78
C ALA A 205 -22.56 6.72 10.80
N ALA A 206 -23.81 6.88 10.34
CA ALA A 206 -24.98 7.04 11.21
C ALA A 206 -25.42 5.73 11.90
N ASP A 207 -24.95 4.58 11.44
CA ASP A 207 -25.39 3.27 11.94
C ASP A 207 -24.40 2.71 12.96
N GLY A 208 -24.80 2.70 14.22
CA GLY A 208 -23.97 2.18 15.33
C GLY A 208 -23.64 0.68 15.26
N ARG A 209 -24.25 -0.07 14.32
CA ARG A 209 -23.92 -1.48 14.06
C ARG A 209 -22.66 -1.62 13.20
N THR A 210 -22.22 -0.55 12.53
CA THR A 210 -20.97 -0.52 11.75
C THR A 210 -19.84 -0.02 12.62
N LEU A 211 -18.82 -0.86 12.83
CA LEU A 211 -17.67 -0.51 13.66
C LEU A 211 -16.64 0.33 12.89
N ARG A 212 -16.30 -0.12 11.68
CA ARG A 212 -15.37 0.57 10.75
C ARG A 212 -15.90 0.51 9.34
N ARG A 213 -15.56 1.50 8.54
CA ARG A 213 -16.07 1.71 7.18
C ARG A 213 -14.97 2.29 6.32
N GLU A 214 -14.62 1.59 5.23
CA GLU A 214 -13.55 2.00 4.33
C GLU A 214 -13.91 1.72 2.87
N PRO A 215 -13.33 2.46 1.91
CA PRO A 215 -13.35 2.05 0.52
C PRO A 215 -12.65 0.70 0.32
N ASN A 216 -13.04 -0.06 -0.68
CA ASN A 216 -12.25 -1.22 -1.10
C ASN A 216 -11.08 -0.74 -1.99
N HIS A 217 -9.99 -0.30 -1.34
CA HIS A 217 -8.83 0.24 -2.03
C HIS A 217 -8.11 -0.82 -2.86
N ILE A 218 -7.50 -0.38 -3.97
CA ILE A 218 -6.67 -1.21 -4.85
C ILE A 218 -5.20 -0.98 -4.49
N TYR A 219 -4.45 -2.06 -4.31
CA TYR A 219 -3.01 -2.06 -4.02
C TYR A 219 -2.26 -2.65 -5.22
N SER A 220 -1.05 -2.17 -5.48
CA SER A 220 -0.25 -2.59 -6.64
C SER A 220 1.12 -3.08 -6.22
N LEU A 221 1.60 -4.15 -6.91
CA LEU A 221 2.96 -4.65 -6.77
C LEU A 221 3.97 -3.68 -7.38
N GLN A 222 5.20 -3.71 -6.85
CA GLN A 222 6.26 -2.78 -7.26
C GLN A 222 7.46 -3.55 -7.89
N GLN A 223 7.74 -3.36 -9.18
CA GLN A 223 8.78 -4.10 -9.96
C GLN A 223 9.63 -3.25 -10.90
N ALA A 224 10.91 -3.66 -11.13
CA ALA A 224 11.76 -3.33 -12.30
C ALA A 224 13.04 -4.25 -12.35
N ALA A 225 13.77 -4.38 -13.47
CA ALA A 225 14.74 -5.50 -13.70
C ALA A 225 16.24 -5.17 -13.86
N THR A 226 17.22 -5.96 -13.44
CA THR A 226 18.44 -6.66 -13.92
C THR A 226 19.67 -6.85 -12.98
N ILE A 227 20.28 -7.98 -12.89
CA ILE A 227 21.49 -8.84 -12.59
C ILE A 227 22.34 -8.69 -11.29
N VAL A 228 22.55 -9.82 -10.59
CA VAL A 228 23.52 -10.36 -9.62
C VAL A 228 23.18 -10.25 -8.13
N ASN A 229 22.99 -11.42 -7.47
CA ASN A 229 22.73 -11.47 -6.02
C ASN A 229 24.00 -11.19 -5.20
N TYR A 230 24.27 -9.95 -4.95
CA TYR A 230 25.32 -9.42 -4.08
C TYR A 230 24.85 -9.22 -2.62
N ALA A 231 23.59 -9.58 -2.34
CA ALA A 231 22.95 -9.25 -1.07
C ALA A 231 23.69 -9.82 0.14
N PHE A 232 24.15 -11.08 0.06
CA PHE A 232 24.84 -11.71 1.17
C PHE A 232 26.03 -10.88 1.68
N GLU A 233 26.85 -10.37 0.73
CA GLU A 233 28.00 -9.51 1.07
C GLU A 233 27.55 -8.17 1.68
N ARG A 234 26.56 -7.52 1.03
CA ARG A 234 26.16 -6.16 1.43
C ARG A 234 25.50 -6.10 2.82
N ILE A 235 24.76 -7.15 3.21
CA ILE A 235 24.11 -7.23 4.53
C ILE A 235 24.94 -7.98 5.58
N ALA A 236 26.20 -8.28 5.26
CA ALA A 236 27.13 -9.03 6.14
C ALA A 236 26.56 -10.38 6.62
N LEU A 237 25.82 -11.11 5.78
CA LEU A 237 25.33 -12.46 6.03
C LEU A 237 26.23 -13.48 5.36
N ASP A 238 26.87 -14.38 6.14
CA ASP A 238 27.59 -15.50 5.53
C ASP A 238 26.58 -16.50 4.94
N ALA A 239 26.69 -16.71 3.62
CA ALA A 239 25.81 -17.64 2.92
C ALA A 239 25.92 -19.10 3.45
N LYS A 240 27.01 -19.47 4.15
CA LYS A 240 27.17 -20.80 4.77
C LYS A 240 26.41 -20.89 6.10
N GLU A 241 26.26 -19.78 6.81
CA GLU A 241 25.55 -19.68 8.10
C GLU A 241 24.08 -19.39 7.92
N ALA A 242 23.66 -18.93 6.73
CA ALA A 242 22.28 -18.66 6.41
C ALA A 242 21.42 -19.93 6.52
N SER A 243 20.48 -19.94 7.46
CA SER A 243 19.62 -21.07 7.79
C SER A 243 18.15 -20.65 7.89
N GLY A 244 17.75 -19.91 8.92
CA GLY A 244 16.35 -19.61 9.21
C GLY A 244 15.52 -20.85 9.54
N GLU A 245 16.16 -21.98 9.89
CA GLU A 245 15.50 -23.27 10.08
C GLU A 245 14.33 -23.19 11.07
N ASN A 246 13.20 -23.77 10.70
CA ASN A 246 11.95 -23.80 11.44
C ASN A 246 11.26 -22.43 11.65
N VAL A 247 11.76 -21.34 11.10
CA VAL A 247 11.06 -20.06 11.12
C VAL A 247 9.95 -20.08 10.06
N ARG A 248 8.72 -19.84 10.51
CA ARG A 248 7.52 -19.79 9.66
C ARG A 248 7.30 -18.36 9.18
N ILE A 249 7.20 -18.20 7.87
CA ILE A 249 7.09 -16.90 7.21
C ILE A 249 5.88 -16.91 6.30
N ALA A 250 4.96 -15.97 6.46
CA ALA A 250 3.93 -15.75 5.46
C ALA A 250 4.42 -14.76 4.40
N VAL A 251 4.10 -15.04 3.14
CA VAL A 251 4.32 -14.14 2.01
C VAL A 251 2.97 -13.85 1.35
N ILE A 252 2.61 -12.57 1.24
CA ILE A 252 1.38 -12.12 0.59
C ILE A 252 1.76 -11.48 -0.75
N ASP A 253 1.48 -12.19 -1.85
CA ASP A 253 2.00 -11.83 -3.18
C ASP A 253 1.11 -12.37 -4.33
N THR A 254 1.65 -12.48 -5.56
CA THR A 254 1.05 -13.22 -6.69
C THR A 254 1.07 -14.73 -6.41
N ALA A 255 0.49 -15.54 -7.29
CA ALA A 255 0.75 -16.99 -7.28
C ALA A 255 2.26 -17.27 -7.46
N ILE A 256 2.68 -18.51 -7.17
CA ILE A 256 4.06 -18.98 -7.35
C ILE A 256 4.15 -20.10 -8.38
N ASP A 257 5.32 -20.29 -8.97
CA ASP A 257 5.70 -21.52 -9.67
C ASP A 257 6.42 -22.44 -8.67
N ASP A 258 5.66 -23.30 -8.02
CA ASP A 258 6.15 -24.28 -7.04
C ASP A 258 6.96 -25.41 -7.68
N THR A 259 6.99 -25.48 -9.02
CA THR A 259 7.86 -26.39 -9.78
C THR A 259 9.28 -25.81 -9.95
N ASN A 260 9.51 -24.54 -9.63
CA ASN A 260 10.84 -23.96 -9.70
C ASN A 260 11.80 -24.69 -8.74
N PRO A 261 12.97 -25.17 -9.22
CA PRO A 261 13.89 -25.93 -8.39
C PRO A 261 14.36 -25.21 -7.11
N ALA A 262 14.38 -23.86 -7.13
CA ALA A 262 14.75 -23.08 -5.95
C ALA A 262 13.68 -23.11 -4.84
N LEU A 263 12.45 -23.46 -5.16
CA LEU A 263 11.36 -23.58 -4.17
C LEU A 263 11.13 -25.02 -3.68
N SER A 264 11.98 -25.96 -4.10
CA SER A 264 11.83 -27.39 -3.72
C SER A 264 11.90 -27.58 -2.22
N GLY A 265 10.78 -28.01 -1.61
CA GLY A 265 10.64 -28.25 -0.18
C GLY A 265 10.59 -26.97 0.70
N VAL A 266 10.56 -25.79 0.10
CA VAL A 266 10.47 -24.48 0.80
C VAL A 266 9.04 -24.16 1.24
N ILE A 267 8.07 -24.39 0.35
CA ILE A 267 6.67 -24.07 0.58
C ILE A 267 6.04 -25.06 1.56
N ALA A 268 5.51 -24.55 2.65
CA ALA A 268 4.84 -25.33 3.69
C ALA A 268 3.35 -25.46 3.42
N ASP A 269 2.72 -24.37 3.00
CA ASP A 269 1.29 -24.33 2.66
C ASP A 269 1.03 -23.15 1.71
N GLN A 270 -0.11 -23.19 1.01
CA GLN A 270 -0.55 -22.16 0.08
C GLN A 270 -2.02 -21.81 0.31
N PHE A 271 -2.35 -20.54 0.18
CA PHE A 271 -3.72 -20.02 0.23
C PHE A 271 -4.00 -19.15 -1.00
N ASP A 272 -5.11 -19.41 -1.67
CA ASP A 272 -5.60 -18.57 -2.75
C ASP A 272 -6.72 -17.66 -2.23
N ALA A 273 -6.41 -16.39 -2.00
CA ALA A 273 -7.40 -15.40 -1.59
C ALA A 273 -8.24 -14.88 -2.78
N MET A 274 -7.97 -15.34 -4.02
CA MET A 274 -8.62 -14.93 -5.26
C MET A 274 -9.06 -16.15 -6.11
N PRO A 275 -9.78 -17.15 -5.55
CA PRO A 275 -10.01 -18.43 -6.23
C PRO A 275 -10.82 -18.32 -7.52
N ASP A 276 -11.59 -17.26 -7.68
CA ASP A 276 -12.42 -17.01 -8.86
C ASP A 276 -11.67 -16.23 -9.96
N VAL A 277 -10.41 -15.84 -9.72
CA VAL A 277 -9.57 -15.10 -10.68
C VAL A 277 -8.53 -16.05 -11.28
N PRO A 278 -8.47 -16.21 -12.62
CA PRO A 278 -7.45 -17.04 -13.25
C PRO A 278 -6.04 -16.62 -12.86
N ILE A 279 -5.13 -17.60 -12.75
CA ILE A 279 -3.72 -17.33 -12.45
C ILE A 279 -2.99 -17.09 -13.78
N GLU A 280 -2.49 -15.88 -13.99
CA GLU A 280 -1.71 -15.49 -15.16
C GLU A 280 -0.25 -15.14 -14.82
N ALA A 281 0.00 -14.66 -13.59
CA ALA A 281 1.33 -14.24 -13.13
C ALA A 281 1.80 -15.04 -11.92
N ARG A 282 3.06 -15.54 -11.98
CA ARG A 282 3.70 -16.31 -10.92
C ARG A 282 5.10 -15.79 -10.55
N ASP A 283 5.71 -14.97 -11.42
CA ASP A 283 7.13 -14.65 -11.34
C ASP A 283 7.49 -13.84 -10.09
N HIS A 284 6.63 -12.86 -9.72
CA HIS A 284 6.94 -12.00 -8.59
C HIS A 284 6.91 -12.77 -7.26
N GLY A 285 5.86 -13.52 -6.97
CA GLY A 285 5.78 -14.36 -5.75
C GLY A 285 6.89 -15.41 -5.72
N THR A 286 7.17 -16.06 -6.86
CA THR A 286 8.28 -17.01 -6.99
C THR A 286 9.63 -16.35 -6.65
N SER A 287 9.86 -15.14 -7.14
CA SER A 287 11.07 -14.38 -6.86
C SER A 287 11.20 -13.99 -5.39
N ILE A 288 10.09 -13.54 -4.78
CA ILE A 288 10.06 -13.17 -3.36
C ILE A 288 10.36 -14.39 -2.48
N ASP A 289 9.64 -15.50 -2.67
CA ASP A 289 9.86 -16.73 -1.90
C ASP A 289 11.28 -17.26 -2.05
N GLY A 290 11.81 -17.20 -3.28
CA GLY A 290 13.17 -17.62 -3.57
C GLY A 290 14.24 -16.74 -2.96
N LEU A 291 14.08 -15.43 -2.93
CA LEU A 291 15.02 -14.53 -2.24
C LEU A 291 14.97 -14.72 -0.73
N ILE A 292 13.81 -15.02 -0.16
CA ILE A 292 13.68 -15.32 1.26
C ILE A 292 14.31 -16.67 1.58
N ALA A 293 13.84 -17.76 0.95
CA ALA A 293 14.11 -19.12 1.40
C ALA A 293 14.56 -20.09 0.31
N GLY A 294 14.92 -19.61 -0.87
CA GLY A 294 15.35 -20.43 -1.99
C GLY A 294 16.49 -21.39 -1.67
N VAL A 295 16.49 -22.55 -2.33
CA VAL A 295 17.50 -23.60 -2.16
C VAL A 295 18.30 -23.84 -3.44
N GLY A 296 19.36 -24.62 -3.35
CA GLY A 296 20.20 -25.00 -4.50
C GLY A 296 21.05 -23.84 -5.04
N ALA A 297 21.06 -23.63 -6.36
CA ALA A 297 21.89 -22.64 -7.02
C ALA A 297 21.48 -21.19 -6.72
N LEU A 298 20.19 -20.97 -6.49
CA LEU A 298 19.62 -19.66 -6.13
C LEU A 298 19.27 -19.64 -4.63
N LYS A 299 20.30 -19.74 -3.81
CA LYS A 299 20.15 -19.76 -2.35
C LYS A 299 19.55 -18.43 -1.86
N GLY A 300 18.44 -18.52 -1.15
CA GLY A 300 17.81 -17.41 -0.43
C GLY A 300 18.53 -17.08 0.88
N MET A 301 18.09 -15.99 1.51
CA MET A 301 18.67 -15.49 2.76
C MET A 301 18.45 -16.48 3.93
N ALA A 302 17.38 -17.27 3.93
CA ALA A 302 17.00 -18.20 4.98
C ALA A 302 16.49 -19.54 4.41
N PRO A 303 17.37 -20.38 3.82
CA PRO A 303 16.96 -21.56 3.05
C PRO A 303 16.33 -22.69 3.87
N GLY A 304 16.37 -22.63 5.19
CA GLY A 304 15.68 -23.55 6.12
C GLY A 304 14.34 -23.04 6.61
N ALA A 305 13.95 -21.82 6.27
CA ALA A 305 12.63 -21.27 6.62
C ALA A 305 11.49 -21.97 5.91
N ARG A 306 10.29 -21.89 6.48
CA ARG A 306 9.07 -22.50 5.96
C ARG A 306 8.14 -21.40 5.46
N ILE A 307 7.88 -21.34 4.16
CA ILE A 307 7.04 -20.34 3.55
C ILE A 307 5.59 -20.79 3.54
N TYR A 308 4.72 -19.94 4.03
CA TYR A 308 3.26 -19.99 3.93
C TYR A 308 2.85 -18.92 2.93
N HIS A 309 2.55 -19.34 1.70
CA HIS A 309 2.33 -18.41 0.59
C HIS A 309 0.86 -18.11 0.39
N ALA A 310 0.46 -16.84 0.46
CA ALA A 310 -0.89 -16.37 0.17
C ALA A 310 -0.92 -15.62 -1.16
N ARG A 311 -1.61 -16.21 -2.16
CA ARG A 311 -1.92 -15.50 -3.39
C ARG A 311 -2.99 -14.46 -3.12
N ALA A 312 -2.63 -13.18 -3.24
CA ALA A 312 -3.52 -12.05 -3.04
C ALA A 312 -3.47 -11.04 -4.18
N PHE A 313 -2.61 -11.27 -5.19
CA PHE A 313 -2.41 -10.35 -6.32
C PHE A 313 -2.51 -11.06 -7.65
N GLU A 314 -3.14 -10.37 -8.63
CA GLU A 314 -3.15 -10.76 -10.04
C GLU A 314 -3.04 -9.52 -10.92
N GLY A 315 -2.29 -9.60 -12.05
CA GLY A 315 -2.03 -8.45 -12.91
C GLY A 315 -1.43 -7.23 -12.16
N GLY A 316 -0.67 -7.49 -11.09
CA GLY A 316 -0.05 -6.48 -10.23
C GLY A 316 -1.03 -5.73 -9.31
N LYS A 317 -2.27 -6.22 -9.14
CA LYS A 317 -3.32 -5.54 -8.37
C LYS A 317 -4.02 -6.48 -7.39
N SER A 318 -4.57 -5.90 -6.33
CA SER A 318 -5.40 -6.56 -5.33
C SER A 318 -6.44 -5.60 -4.80
N THR A 319 -7.40 -6.13 -4.04
CA THR A 319 -8.39 -5.34 -3.31
C THR A 319 -8.26 -5.58 -1.80
N MET A 320 -8.77 -4.66 -1.01
CA MET A 320 -8.58 -4.68 0.45
C MET A 320 -9.15 -5.93 1.11
N ASP A 321 -10.31 -6.42 0.67
CA ASP A 321 -10.92 -7.63 1.21
C ASP A 321 -10.05 -8.89 0.97
N VAL A 322 -9.41 -8.98 -0.19
CA VAL A 322 -8.46 -10.05 -0.55
C VAL A 322 -7.21 -9.97 0.33
N ILE A 323 -6.62 -8.77 0.49
CA ILE A 323 -5.45 -8.58 1.34
C ILE A 323 -5.74 -8.93 2.80
N LEU A 324 -6.90 -8.52 3.32
CA LEU A 324 -7.31 -8.87 4.68
C LEU A 324 -7.57 -10.37 4.84
N ALA A 325 -8.11 -11.05 3.81
CA ALA A 325 -8.25 -12.50 3.83
C ALA A 325 -6.89 -13.21 3.90
N ALA A 326 -5.91 -12.74 3.14
CA ALA A 326 -4.55 -13.27 3.17
C ALA A 326 -3.84 -13.03 4.51
N LEU A 327 -4.03 -11.83 5.11
CA LEU A 327 -3.49 -11.51 6.44
C LEU A 327 -4.11 -12.35 7.55
N ASP A 328 -5.43 -12.56 7.53
CA ASP A 328 -6.11 -13.43 8.50
C ASP A 328 -5.60 -14.86 8.40
N TRP A 329 -5.56 -15.42 7.18
CA TRP A 329 -5.01 -16.75 6.97
C TRP A 329 -3.55 -16.85 7.46
N ALA A 330 -2.71 -15.85 7.14
CA ALA A 330 -1.33 -15.84 7.58
C ALA A 330 -1.20 -15.86 9.11
N ALA A 331 -2.04 -15.10 9.82
CA ALA A 331 -2.07 -15.08 11.28
C ALA A 331 -2.49 -16.44 11.89
N GLU A 332 -3.35 -17.21 11.21
CA GLU A 332 -3.76 -18.55 11.62
C GLU A 332 -2.65 -19.61 11.47
N GLN A 333 -1.64 -19.33 10.64
CA GLN A 333 -0.52 -20.26 10.39
C GLN A 333 0.58 -20.21 11.47
N ASP A 334 0.41 -19.47 12.56
CA ASP A 334 1.41 -19.32 13.63
C ASP A 334 2.78 -18.86 13.06
N VAL A 335 2.75 -17.91 12.11
CA VAL A 335 3.96 -17.38 11.51
C VAL A 335 4.65 -16.37 12.41
N ARG A 336 5.96 -16.25 12.27
CA ARG A 336 6.77 -15.26 13.00
C ARG A 336 7.00 -13.97 12.20
N ILE A 337 6.86 -14.04 10.88
CA ILE A 337 7.11 -12.91 9.98
C ILE A 337 6.02 -12.90 8.91
N ILE A 338 5.53 -11.73 8.53
CA ILE A 338 4.71 -11.52 7.32
C ILE A 338 5.46 -10.56 6.40
N ASN A 339 5.73 -11.01 5.17
CA ASN A 339 6.28 -10.20 4.09
C ASN A 339 5.16 -9.64 3.20
N MET A 340 5.15 -8.32 2.99
CA MET A 340 4.15 -7.58 2.24
C MET A 340 4.83 -6.73 1.15
N SER A 341 5.02 -7.34 -0.02
CA SER A 341 5.74 -6.72 -1.14
C SER A 341 4.85 -5.83 -2.02
N PHE A 342 3.92 -5.08 -1.42
CA PHE A 342 2.93 -4.25 -2.11
C PHE A 342 2.75 -2.88 -1.45
N VAL A 343 2.16 -1.95 -2.20
CA VAL A 343 1.88 -0.57 -1.76
C VAL A 343 0.49 -0.14 -2.21
N GLY A 344 -0.19 0.57 -1.30
CA GLY A 344 -1.48 1.19 -1.58
C GLY A 344 -1.71 2.45 -0.73
N PRO A 345 -2.88 3.06 -0.83
CA PRO A 345 -3.27 4.20 -0.01
C PRO A 345 -3.49 3.79 1.45
N LYS A 346 -3.56 4.77 2.35
CA LYS A 346 -3.92 4.55 3.75
C LYS A 346 -5.32 3.95 3.83
N ASN A 347 -5.44 2.87 4.61
CA ASN A 347 -6.71 2.23 4.92
C ASN A 347 -6.72 1.81 6.39
N ASP A 348 -7.74 2.23 7.15
CA ASP A 348 -7.79 2.00 8.60
C ASP A 348 -7.99 0.52 8.96
N LEU A 349 -8.69 -0.27 8.12
CA LEU A 349 -8.82 -1.72 8.33
C LEU A 349 -7.47 -2.41 8.23
N LEU A 350 -6.68 -2.06 7.21
CA LEU A 350 -5.32 -2.58 7.07
C LEU A 350 -4.45 -2.17 8.27
N GLY A 351 -4.57 -0.91 8.73
CA GLY A 351 -3.86 -0.43 9.91
C GLY A 351 -4.23 -1.20 11.18
N VAL A 352 -5.51 -1.55 11.36
CA VAL A 352 -5.95 -2.40 12.48
C VAL A 352 -5.38 -3.81 12.35
N ALA A 353 -5.44 -4.42 11.18
CA ALA A 353 -4.90 -5.75 10.94
C ALA A 353 -3.38 -5.81 11.23
N CYS A 354 -2.61 -4.82 10.77
CA CYS A 354 -1.18 -4.72 11.07
C CYS A 354 -0.90 -4.59 12.57
N ARG A 355 -1.62 -3.72 13.29
CA ARG A 355 -1.45 -3.59 14.75
C ARG A 355 -1.78 -4.88 15.49
N ASN A 356 -2.85 -5.57 15.11
CA ASN A 356 -3.25 -6.82 15.75
C ASN A 356 -2.26 -7.96 15.44
N ALA A 357 -1.77 -8.08 14.19
CA ALA A 357 -0.72 -9.02 13.84
C ALA A 357 0.56 -8.76 14.67
N ARG A 358 0.92 -7.48 14.84
CA ARG A 358 2.05 -7.08 15.69
C ARG A 358 1.85 -7.45 17.16
N ALA A 359 0.63 -7.29 17.68
CA ALA A 359 0.26 -7.68 19.05
C ALA A 359 0.31 -9.20 19.27
N LEU A 360 0.15 -10.00 18.21
CA LEU A 360 0.39 -11.46 18.22
C LEU A 360 1.89 -11.82 18.19
N GLY A 361 2.80 -10.85 18.16
CA GLY A 361 4.24 -11.05 18.12
C GLY A 361 4.82 -11.27 16.74
N ILE A 362 4.05 -11.04 15.68
CA ILE A 362 4.47 -11.20 14.29
C ILE A 362 5.28 -9.98 13.85
N VAL A 363 6.44 -10.21 13.26
CA VAL A 363 7.25 -9.15 12.62
C VAL A 363 6.65 -8.84 11.26
N LEU A 364 6.36 -7.58 10.99
CA LEU A 364 5.80 -7.11 9.72
C LEU A 364 6.88 -6.42 8.89
N VAL A 365 7.10 -6.90 7.67
CA VAL A 365 8.06 -6.32 6.71
C VAL A 365 7.31 -5.91 5.45
N ALA A 366 7.53 -4.69 4.98
CA ALA A 366 6.85 -4.19 3.79
C ALA A 366 7.76 -3.37 2.88
N ALA A 367 7.49 -3.42 1.57
CA ALA A 367 8.14 -2.59 0.58
C ALA A 367 7.77 -1.11 0.75
N ALA A 368 8.76 -0.20 0.72
CA ALA A 368 8.50 1.24 0.81
C ALA A 368 7.76 1.79 -0.42
N GLY A 369 7.94 1.16 -1.58
CA GLY A 369 7.32 1.55 -2.85
C GLY A 369 8.30 2.04 -3.90
N ASN A 370 7.86 2.05 -5.18
CA ASN A 370 8.69 2.40 -6.34
C ASN A 370 8.05 3.51 -7.21
N ASN A 371 7.22 4.37 -6.59
CA ASN A 371 6.49 5.43 -7.30
C ASN A 371 7.27 6.76 -7.35
N GLY A 372 8.52 6.74 -6.87
CA GLY A 372 9.45 7.85 -6.93
C GLY A 372 9.54 8.68 -5.64
N PRO A 373 10.54 9.59 -5.58
CA PRO A 373 10.89 10.31 -4.35
C PRO A 373 9.83 11.29 -3.85
N LYS A 374 8.84 11.63 -4.67
CA LYS A 374 7.74 12.54 -4.31
C LYS A 374 6.41 11.80 -4.12
N ALA A 375 6.41 10.47 -4.18
CA ALA A 375 5.21 9.68 -3.96
C ALA A 375 4.65 9.90 -2.54
N PRO A 376 3.33 9.82 -2.36
CA PRO A 376 2.74 9.80 -1.03
C PRO A 376 3.23 8.58 -0.24
N TYR A 377 3.04 8.60 1.07
CA TYR A 377 3.38 7.47 1.93
C TYR A 377 2.68 6.19 1.47
N GLY A 378 3.46 5.12 1.34
CA GLY A 378 2.97 3.81 0.92
C GLY A 378 2.56 2.95 2.11
N TYR A 379 1.36 2.35 2.06
CA TYR A 379 0.87 1.45 3.08
C TYR A 379 0.79 0.01 2.54
N PRO A 380 1.13 -1.00 3.36
CA PRO A 380 1.25 -1.00 4.83
C PRO A 380 2.57 -0.46 5.41
N ALA A 381 3.59 -0.18 4.61
CA ALA A 381 4.92 0.20 5.08
C ALA A 381 4.92 1.41 6.03
N ALA A 382 4.02 2.38 5.83
CA ALA A 382 3.93 3.59 6.65
C ALA A 382 3.11 3.44 7.94
N PHE A 383 2.65 2.23 8.30
CA PHE A 383 2.04 2.00 9.62
C PHE A 383 3.10 1.74 10.69
N ASP A 384 2.79 2.13 11.93
CA ASP A 384 3.60 1.83 13.10
C ASP A 384 3.80 0.32 13.27
N GLY A 385 5.02 -0.09 13.62
CA GLY A 385 5.38 -1.49 13.81
C GLY A 385 5.54 -2.29 12.52
N VAL A 386 5.57 -1.64 11.35
CA VAL A 386 5.93 -2.24 10.07
C VAL A 386 7.33 -1.80 9.68
N ILE A 387 8.21 -2.73 9.41
CA ILE A 387 9.57 -2.48 8.92
C ILE A 387 9.48 -2.11 7.44
N ALA A 388 9.48 -0.80 7.15
CA ALA A 388 9.45 -0.26 5.79
C ALA A 388 10.83 -0.36 5.14
N VAL A 389 10.95 -1.10 4.05
CA VAL A 389 12.23 -1.38 3.40
C VAL A 389 12.35 -0.65 2.07
N THR A 390 13.40 0.15 1.90
CA THR A 390 13.82 0.73 0.63
C THR A 390 14.93 -0.09 -0.02
N ALA A 391 15.18 0.11 -1.32
CA ALA A 391 16.11 -0.70 -2.11
C ALA A 391 17.42 0.04 -2.42
N THR A 392 18.54 -0.66 -2.28
CA THR A 392 19.87 -0.22 -2.70
C THR A 392 20.47 -1.12 -3.77
N ASP A 393 21.40 -0.56 -4.55
CA ASP A 393 22.22 -1.29 -5.52
C ASP A 393 23.47 -1.92 -4.87
N ALA A 394 24.30 -2.59 -5.68
CA ALA A 394 25.55 -3.21 -5.25
C ALA A 394 26.62 -2.23 -4.71
N LYS A 395 26.42 -0.92 -4.88
CA LYS A 395 27.29 0.15 -4.39
C LYS A 395 26.68 0.97 -3.27
N ASP A 396 25.59 0.47 -2.68
CA ASP A 396 24.77 1.15 -1.67
C ASP A 396 24.03 2.41 -2.18
N GLY A 397 23.98 2.60 -3.50
CA GLY A 397 23.19 3.65 -4.12
C GLY A 397 21.68 3.39 -3.96
N LEU A 398 20.92 4.42 -3.56
CA LEU A 398 19.48 4.31 -3.44
C LEU A 398 18.83 4.11 -4.81
N MET A 399 17.89 3.19 -4.92
CA MET A 399 17.08 3.01 -6.12
C MET A 399 16.36 4.32 -6.48
N GLN A 400 16.49 4.76 -7.74
CA GLN A 400 15.96 6.06 -8.18
C GLN A 400 14.44 6.18 -8.03
N GLN A 401 13.73 5.08 -8.30
CA GLN A 401 12.26 5.00 -8.23
C GLN A 401 11.75 4.72 -6.82
N ALA A 402 12.63 4.50 -5.82
CA ALA A 402 12.17 4.25 -4.47
C ALA A 402 11.39 5.44 -3.90
N ASN A 403 10.29 5.14 -3.23
CA ASN A 403 9.58 6.12 -2.41
C ASN A 403 10.48 6.57 -1.25
N ARG A 404 10.33 7.84 -0.85
CA ARG A 404 11.08 8.44 0.24
C ARG A 404 10.13 8.98 1.29
N GLY A 405 10.61 9.08 2.52
CA GLY A 405 9.81 9.68 3.60
C GLY A 405 10.22 9.20 4.97
N ALA A 406 9.74 9.90 5.98
CA ALA A 406 10.05 9.59 7.37
C ALA A 406 9.59 8.20 7.84
N TYR A 407 8.73 7.53 7.08
CA TYR A 407 8.30 6.16 7.35
C TYR A 407 9.33 5.09 6.93
N VAL A 408 10.26 5.39 6.00
CA VAL A 408 11.32 4.46 5.61
C VAL A 408 12.11 4.06 6.85
N PHE A 409 12.18 2.75 7.10
CA PHE A 409 12.82 2.23 8.30
C PHE A 409 14.25 1.76 8.03
N LEU A 410 14.44 0.96 6.96
CA LEU A 410 15.70 0.31 6.68
C LEU A 410 15.94 0.25 5.18
N SER A 411 17.18 0.19 4.75
CA SER A 411 17.56 -0.11 3.39
C SER A 411 18.20 -1.49 3.28
N ALA A 412 17.99 -2.14 2.14
CA ALA A 412 18.60 -3.43 1.81
C ALA A 412 18.80 -3.56 0.29
N PRO A 413 19.67 -4.49 -0.17
CA PRO A 413 19.81 -4.82 -1.58
C PRO A 413 18.47 -5.17 -2.23
N GLY A 414 18.18 -4.54 -3.36
CA GLY A 414 16.94 -4.74 -4.10
C GLY A 414 17.00 -4.27 -5.55
N VAL A 415 18.19 -3.85 -6.02
CA VAL A 415 18.41 -3.40 -7.40
C VAL A 415 19.27 -4.43 -8.11
N GLU A 416 18.84 -4.87 -9.29
CA GLU A 416 19.59 -5.84 -10.10
C GLU A 416 19.88 -7.17 -9.36
N MET A 417 18.88 -7.73 -8.71
CA MET A 417 18.96 -9.00 -7.97
C MET A 417 18.66 -10.18 -8.89
N VAL A 418 19.41 -11.29 -8.79
CA VAL A 418 19.01 -12.55 -9.41
C VAL A 418 18.02 -13.27 -8.49
N ALA A 419 16.85 -13.63 -9.02
CA ALA A 419 15.80 -14.32 -8.28
C ALA A 419 15.20 -15.46 -9.11
N PRO A 420 14.62 -16.50 -8.50
CA PRO A 420 13.85 -17.49 -9.22
C PRO A 420 12.67 -16.85 -9.96
N SER A 421 12.42 -17.29 -11.19
CA SER A 421 11.33 -16.83 -12.04
C SER A 421 10.97 -17.92 -13.05
N GLY A 422 9.69 -18.22 -13.23
CA GLY A 422 9.25 -19.34 -14.03
C GLY A 422 10.01 -20.62 -13.69
N ALA A 423 10.46 -21.37 -14.68
CA ALA A 423 11.27 -22.57 -14.48
C ALA A 423 12.77 -22.28 -14.25
N GLY A 424 13.20 -21.02 -14.23
CA GLY A 424 14.61 -20.60 -14.14
C GLY A 424 14.83 -19.45 -13.17
N SER A 425 15.52 -18.43 -13.66
CA SER A 425 15.79 -17.20 -12.90
C SER A 425 15.70 -16.00 -13.81
N ASP A 426 15.37 -14.88 -13.22
CA ASP A 426 15.40 -13.56 -13.86
C ASP A 426 16.10 -12.57 -12.94
N VAL A 427 16.19 -11.39 -13.45
CA VAL A 427 16.85 -10.32 -12.79
C VAL A 427 15.86 -9.24 -12.46
N VAL A 428 15.81 -8.89 -11.19
CA VAL A 428 14.70 -8.14 -10.61
C VAL A 428 15.19 -6.91 -9.86
N THR A 429 14.41 -5.85 -9.88
CA THR A 429 14.67 -4.62 -9.11
C THR A 429 13.39 -4.09 -8.49
N GLY A 430 13.44 -3.72 -7.22
CA GLY A 430 12.31 -3.14 -6.49
C GLY A 430 12.48 -3.21 -4.98
N THR A 431 11.76 -2.35 -4.29
CA THR A 431 11.68 -2.38 -2.82
C THR A 431 11.03 -3.67 -2.30
N SER A 432 10.25 -4.36 -3.14
CA SER A 432 9.70 -5.70 -2.88
C SER A 432 10.81 -6.72 -2.61
N PHE A 433 11.85 -6.71 -3.43
CA PHE A 433 12.96 -7.65 -3.32
C PHE A 433 13.87 -7.30 -2.14
N ALA A 434 14.05 -6.01 -1.85
CA ALA A 434 14.72 -5.56 -0.63
C ALA A 434 13.97 -6.01 0.64
N ALA A 435 12.64 -5.95 0.64
CA ALA A 435 11.81 -6.47 1.73
C ALA A 435 11.99 -7.98 1.92
N ALA A 436 12.10 -8.75 0.83
CA ALA A 436 12.40 -10.18 0.88
C ALA A 436 13.77 -10.47 1.51
N ILE A 437 14.81 -9.69 1.17
CA ILE A 437 16.14 -9.80 1.77
C ILE A 437 16.06 -9.54 3.29
N VAL A 438 15.39 -8.48 3.73
CA VAL A 438 15.21 -8.17 5.16
C VAL A 438 14.42 -9.28 5.85
N THR A 439 13.37 -9.79 5.23
CA THR A 439 12.55 -10.90 5.76
C THR A 439 13.40 -12.14 6.03
N GLY A 440 14.22 -12.57 5.08
CA GLY A 440 15.13 -13.71 5.26
C GLY A 440 16.23 -13.45 6.29
N ALA A 441 16.76 -12.21 6.37
CA ALA A 441 17.72 -11.84 7.41
C ALA A 441 17.09 -11.92 8.82
N ILE A 442 15.86 -11.41 8.99
CA ILE A 442 15.10 -11.53 10.26
C ILE A 442 14.86 -13.01 10.61
N ALA A 443 14.59 -13.86 9.63
CA ALA A 443 14.44 -15.29 9.90
C ALA A 443 15.71 -15.92 10.49
N ASN A 444 16.90 -15.52 10.04
CA ASN A 444 18.15 -15.95 10.67
C ASN A 444 18.29 -15.45 12.12
N LEU A 445 17.91 -14.19 12.41
CA LEU A 445 17.92 -13.65 13.77
C LEU A 445 16.97 -14.43 14.69
N LEU A 446 15.78 -14.73 14.23
CA LEU A 446 14.76 -15.48 14.99
C LEU A 446 15.11 -16.98 15.10
N HIS A 447 15.81 -17.55 14.12
CA HIS A 447 16.36 -18.90 14.23
C HIS A 447 17.42 -18.99 15.34
N ALA A 448 18.33 -18.03 15.38
CA ALA A 448 19.39 -17.97 16.40
C ALA A 448 18.84 -17.62 17.80
N ALA A 449 17.72 -16.90 17.88
CA ALA A 449 17.12 -16.45 19.13
C ALA A 449 15.57 -16.49 19.03
N PRO A 450 14.94 -17.68 19.13
CA PRO A 450 13.52 -17.87 18.85
C PRO A 450 12.57 -17.09 19.77
N ASP A 451 12.99 -16.80 21.00
CA ASP A 451 12.17 -16.12 22.02
C ASP A 451 12.17 -14.58 21.87
N ARG A 452 12.93 -14.04 20.93
CA ARG A 452 13.00 -12.59 20.70
C ARG A 452 11.67 -12.06 20.18
N SER A 453 11.25 -10.94 20.78
CA SER A 453 10.03 -10.25 20.36
C SER A 453 10.21 -9.51 19.03
N ALA A 454 9.10 -9.17 18.40
CA ALA A 454 9.10 -8.33 17.23
C ALA A 454 9.70 -6.93 17.51
N ASP A 455 9.51 -6.38 18.72
CA ASP A 455 10.12 -5.10 19.13
C ASP A 455 11.64 -5.22 19.27
N TRP A 456 12.13 -6.34 19.78
CA TRP A 456 13.55 -6.57 19.83
C TRP A 456 14.16 -6.60 18.43
N VAL A 457 13.55 -7.33 17.49
CA VAL A 457 14.01 -7.39 16.08
C VAL A 457 14.12 -5.98 15.52
N GLU A 458 13.07 -5.19 15.66
CA GLU A 458 13.01 -3.83 15.15
C GLU A 458 14.10 -2.93 15.76
N ASN A 459 14.28 -2.98 17.08
CA ASN A 459 15.29 -2.21 17.76
C ASN A 459 16.72 -2.67 17.40
N ALA A 460 16.95 -3.98 17.26
CA ALA A 460 18.24 -4.53 16.84
C ALA A 460 18.61 -4.04 15.45
N LEU A 461 17.68 -4.12 14.47
CA LEU A 461 17.90 -3.62 13.13
C LEU A 461 18.18 -2.11 13.11
N ALA A 462 17.41 -1.32 13.84
CA ALA A 462 17.60 0.13 13.92
C ALA A 462 18.95 0.53 14.54
N ALA A 463 19.35 -0.17 15.61
CA ALA A 463 20.58 0.16 16.36
C ALA A 463 21.86 -0.26 15.64
N THR A 464 21.77 -1.20 14.70
CA THR A 464 22.95 -1.83 14.08
C THR A 464 23.04 -1.60 12.57
N ALA A 465 22.05 -0.96 11.97
CA ALA A 465 22.09 -0.57 10.56
C ALA A 465 23.33 0.27 10.26
N ARG A 466 23.95 0.00 9.13
CA ARG A 466 25.08 0.78 8.65
C ARG A 466 24.59 2.09 8.02
N ASP A 467 24.87 3.21 8.67
CA ASP A 467 24.43 4.53 8.26
C ASP A 467 24.82 4.83 6.80
N LEU A 468 23.85 5.26 6.00
CA LEU A 468 24.03 5.66 4.61
C LEU A 468 23.41 7.03 4.38
N GLY A 469 23.96 7.79 3.43
CA GLY A 469 23.47 9.13 3.12
C GLY A 469 23.83 10.19 4.17
N PRO A 470 22.92 11.10 4.50
CA PRO A 470 23.08 12.05 5.59
C PRO A 470 23.24 11.32 6.93
N LYS A 471 24.10 11.87 7.81
CA LYS A 471 24.40 11.22 9.11
C LYS A 471 23.15 11.02 9.96
N GLY A 472 22.93 9.79 10.41
CA GLY A 472 21.82 9.38 11.25
C GLY A 472 20.60 8.99 10.39
N ARG A 473 19.48 8.74 11.05
CA ARG A 473 18.26 8.34 10.35
C ARG A 473 17.75 9.43 9.42
N ASP A 474 17.49 9.08 8.17
CA ASP A 474 17.00 9.99 7.14
C ASP A 474 15.79 9.42 6.35
N ASN A 475 15.23 10.21 5.43
CA ASN A 475 14.05 9.85 4.66
C ASN A 475 14.35 8.94 3.45
N ASP A 476 15.61 8.78 3.09
CA ASP A 476 16.07 8.05 1.93
C ASP A 476 16.45 6.61 2.29
N PHE A 477 17.24 6.43 3.34
CA PHE A 477 17.80 5.15 3.77
C PHE A 477 17.24 4.64 5.10
N GLY A 478 16.39 5.41 5.78
CA GLY A 478 15.90 5.09 7.12
C GLY A 478 17.03 5.13 8.15
N TYR A 479 17.20 4.06 8.93
CA TYR A 479 18.33 3.88 9.84
C TYR A 479 19.64 3.51 9.13
N GLY A 480 19.58 3.18 7.83
CA GLY A 480 20.72 2.77 7.01
C GLY A 480 20.57 1.38 6.41
N LEU A 481 21.66 0.83 5.91
CA LEU A 481 21.69 -0.49 5.31
C LEU A 481 21.71 -1.59 6.39
N LEU A 482 20.90 -2.61 6.19
CA LEU A 482 20.88 -3.84 7.01
C LEU A 482 22.29 -4.40 7.21
N ASP A 483 22.64 -4.65 8.47
CA ASP A 483 23.82 -5.42 8.87
C ASP A 483 23.37 -6.60 9.75
N THR A 484 23.23 -7.77 9.11
CA THR A 484 22.71 -8.98 9.77
C THR A 484 23.66 -9.48 10.86
N LYS A 485 24.96 -9.36 10.64
CA LYS A 485 25.97 -9.79 11.63
C LYS A 485 25.95 -8.91 12.87
N ALA A 486 25.87 -7.60 12.71
CA ALA A 486 25.77 -6.67 13.82
C ALA A 486 24.44 -6.87 14.57
N ALA A 487 23.32 -7.05 13.86
CA ALA A 487 22.01 -7.29 14.45
C ALA A 487 21.97 -8.58 15.28
N ALA A 488 22.64 -9.64 14.88
CA ALA A 488 22.73 -10.89 15.63
C ALA A 488 23.46 -10.74 16.98
N THR A 489 24.27 -9.69 17.14
CA THR A 489 25.02 -9.40 18.38
C THR A 489 24.42 -8.28 19.20
N ALA A 490 23.26 -7.74 18.80
CA ALA A 490 22.58 -6.67 19.52
C ALA A 490 22.18 -7.13 20.93
N LYS A 491 22.45 -6.28 21.93
CA LYS A 491 22.05 -6.52 23.33
C LYS A 491 20.58 -6.17 23.51
N GLU A 492 20.03 -6.70 24.61
CA GLU A 492 18.67 -6.33 25.07
C GLU A 492 18.55 -4.85 25.40
#